data_e9cb0555347e79b9fa4eae92d1872b31
#
_entry.id   e9cb0555347e79b9fa4eae92d1872b31
#
_cell.length_a   1.000
_cell.length_b   1.000
_cell.length_c   1.000
_cell.angle_alpha   90.00
_cell.angle_beta   90.00
_cell.angle_gamma   90.00
#
_symmetry.space_group_name_H-M   'P 1'
#
loop_
_entity.id
_entity.type
_entity.pdbx_description
1 polymer ?
#
loop_
_entity_poly.entity_id
_entity_poly.type
_entity_poly.pdbx_seq_one_letter_code
_entity_poly.pdbx_strand_id
1 'polypeptide(L)'
;MGAVKLFKRDAMKFEAYAGPPGKATISRLVGPDLSKTMGVGLANFDGCSIEWTVLYDEMIVVIEGRFRLRAGKDVFEAGPGDVIWIPEKTPIVYEGERALVCYALYPVDWRQRHGLT
;
A
#
# COMPACT_ATOMS: atom_id res chain seq x y z
N MET A 1 -22.80 11.58 6.74
CA MET A 1 -21.51 12.28 6.67
C MET A 1 -20.66 11.92 7.88
N GLY A 2 -19.40 11.61 7.66
CA GLY A 2 -18.50 11.24 8.72
C GLY A 2 -17.77 12.43 9.33
N ALA A 3 -17.08 12.18 10.42
CA ALA A 3 -16.24 13.18 11.07
C ALA A 3 -14.82 13.11 10.52
N VAL A 4 -14.10 14.23 10.58
CA VAL A 4 -12.69 14.29 10.29
C VAL A 4 -11.93 13.42 11.29
N LYS A 5 -10.96 12.65 10.82
CA LYS A 5 -10.13 11.81 11.68
C LYS A 5 -8.65 12.10 11.43
N LEU A 6 -7.91 12.19 12.51
CA LEU A 6 -6.46 12.31 12.46
C LEU A 6 -5.83 11.02 12.95
N PHE A 7 -4.96 10.43 12.13
CA PHE A 7 -4.21 9.24 12.52
C PHE A 7 -2.79 9.66 12.82
N LYS A 8 -2.44 9.68 14.10
CA LYS A 8 -1.08 10.05 14.52
C LYS A 8 -0.12 8.93 14.20
N ARG A 9 1.02 9.27 13.61
CA ARG A 9 2.01 8.27 13.18
C ARG A 9 2.45 7.37 14.36
N ASP A 10 2.74 7.96 15.50
CA ASP A 10 3.22 7.20 16.66
C ASP A 10 2.13 6.36 17.33
N ALA A 11 0.86 6.56 16.98
CA ALA A 11 -0.23 5.74 17.49
C ALA A 11 -0.63 4.63 16.54
N MET A 12 -0.06 4.60 15.35
CA MET A 12 -0.37 3.56 14.36
C MET A 12 0.21 2.22 14.78
N LYS A 13 -0.58 1.15 14.58
CA LYS A 13 -0.15 -0.20 14.86
C LYS A 13 0.06 -0.92 13.55
N PHE A 14 1.26 -1.45 13.36
CA PHE A 14 1.61 -2.19 12.15
C PHE A 14 1.55 -3.67 12.45
N GLU A 15 0.93 -4.41 11.56
CA GLU A 15 0.85 -5.87 11.65
C GLU A 15 1.64 -6.50 10.50
N ALA A 16 2.03 -7.74 10.66
CA ALA A 16 2.78 -8.46 9.64
C ALA A 16 1.93 -8.55 8.36
N TYR A 17 2.57 -8.29 7.22
CA TYR A 17 1.93 -8.33 5.92
C TYR A 17 2.55 -9.43 5.06
N ALA A 18 3.89 -9.47 4.96
CA ALA A 18 4.59 -10.46 4.16
C ALA A 18 6.03 -10.63 4.66
N GLY A 19 6.66 -11.72 4.24
CA GLY A 19 8.03 -12.10 4.53
C GLY A 19 8.09 -13.46 5.20
N PRO A 20 9.27 -14.13 5.29
CA PRO A 20 10.48 -13.88 4.54
C PRO A 20 10.36 -14.19 3.05
N PRO A 21 11.27 -13.66 2.17
CA PRO A 21 12.44 -12.87 2.55
C PRO A 21 12.06 -11.46 2.97
N GLY A 22 12.92 -10.84 3.78
CA GLY A 22 12.66 -9.51 4.26
C GLY A 22 11.44 -9.42 5.13
N LYS A 23 10.93 -8.22 5.28
CA LYS A 23 9.81 -7.95 6.17
C LYS A 23 8.92 -6.86 5.59
N ALA A 24 7.62 -7.10 5.60
CA ALA A 24 6.64 -6.08 5.25
C ALA A 24 5.58 -6.03 6.36
N THR A 25 5.20 -4.81 6.73
CA THR A 25 4.15 -4.58 7.72
C THR A 25 3.19 -3.54 7.19
N ILE A 26 1.97 -3.54 7.71
CA ILE A 26 0.92 -2.64 7.22
C ILE A 26 0.06 -2.14 8.37
N SER A 27 -0.33 -0.88 8.27
CA SER A 27 -1.31 -0.26 9.17
C SER A 27 -2.47 0.22 8.30
N ARG A 28 -3.58 -0.50 8.35
CA ARG A 28 -4.79 -0.13 7.60
C ARG A 28 -5.56 0.88 8.41
N LEU A 29 -5.68 2.10 7.89
CA LEU A 29 -6.28 3.22 8.61
C LEU A 29 -7.72 3.44 8.21
N VAL A 30 -8.01 3.46 6.93
CA VAL A 30 -9.36 3.64 6.40
C VAL A 30 -9.72 2.40 5.61
N GLY A 31 -10.74 1.70 6.08
CA GLY A 31 -11.26 0.49 5.45
C GLY A 31 -12.75 0.60 5.20
N PRO A 32 -13.41 -0.51 4.79
CA PRO A 32 -14.84 -0.49 4.44
C PRO A 32 -15.77 -0.10 5.59
N ASP A 33 -15.32 -0.24 6.82
CA ASP A 33 -16.09 0.15 8.00
C ASP A 33 -16.14 1.67 8.18
N LEU A 34 -15.21 2.40 7.59
CA LEU A 34 -15.10 3.84 7.71
C LEU A 34 -15.48 4.57 6.41
N SER A 35 -15.19 3.97 5.27
CA SER A 35 -15.37 4.62 3.97
C SER A 35 -16.06 3.68 2.98
N LYS A 36 -16.84 4.27 2.08
CA LYS A 36 -17.47 3.51 0.99
C LYS A 36 -16.76 3.71 -0.33
N THR A 37 -15.70 4.51 -0.36
CA THR A 37 -14.98 4.84 -1.58
C THR A 37 -13.51 4.46 -1.50
N MET A 38 -12.75 5.15 -0.68
CA MET A 38 -11.29 5.00 -0.64
C MET A 38 -10.82 4.21 0.57
N GLY A 39 -9.72 3.47 0.38
CA GLY A 39 -8.94 2.89 1.45
C GLY A 39 -7.62 3.61 1.58
N VAL A 40 -7.09 3.74 2.79
CA VAL A 40 -5.83 4.44 3.05
C VAL A 40 -5.09 3.73 4.15
N GLY A 41 -3.77 3.65 4.03
CA GLY A 41 -2.93 3.12 5.08
C GLY A 41 -1.47 3.43 4.85
N LEU A 42 -0.64 2.95 5.77
CA LEU A 42 0.81 3.01 5.62
C LEU A 42 1.35 1.59 5.59
N ALA A 43 2.48 1.42 4.91
CA ALA A 43 3.13 0.12 4.83
C ALA A 43 4.63 0.30 4.86
N ASN A 44 5.32 -0.67 5.47
CA ASN A 44 6.77 -0.76 5.48
C ASN A 44 7.21 -1.92 4.61
N PHE A 45 8.26 -1.72 3.81
CA PHE A 45 8.87 -2.76 2.99
C PHE A 45 10.38 -2.74 3.22
N ASP A 46 10.94 -3.83 3.67
CA ASP A 46 12.37 -3.91 3.94
C ASP A 46 12.93 -5.26 3.49
N GLY A 47 13.61 -5.26 2.35
CA GLY A 47 14.24 -6.46 1.81
C GLY A 47 13.29 -7.50 1.26
N CYS A 48 12.01 -7.17 1.11
CA CYS A 48 11.01 -8.11 0.63
C CYS A 48 10.76 -7.95 -0.87
N SER A 49 10.08 -8.95 -1.43
CA SER A 49 9.67 -8.95 -2.83
C SER A 49 8.28 -9.61 -2.85
N ILE A 50 7.25 -8.83 -3.15
CA ILE A 50 5.86 -9.29 -3.03
C ILE A 50 5.16 -9.17 -4.37
N GLU A 51 4.81 -10.30 -4.96
CA GLU A 51 4.06 -10.35 -6.22
C GLU A 51 2.58 -10.17 -5.93
N TRP A 52 1.94 -9.33 -6.74
CA TRP A 52 0.52 -9.06 -6.58
C TRP A 52 -0.04 -8.49 -7.88
N THR A 53 -1.29 -8.80 -8.16
CA THR A 53 -2.02 -8.10 -9.22
C THR A 53 -3.06 -7.25 -8.54
N VAL A 54 -2.93 -5.93 -8.64
CA VAL A 54 -3.80 -5.04 -7.89
C VAL A 54 -5.24 -5.13 -8.41
N LEU A 55 -6.19 -5.20 -7.48
CA LEU A 55 -7.62 -5.30 -7.77
C LEU A 55 -8.32 -3.96 -7.54
N TYR A 56 -7.57 -2.88 -7.62
CA TYR A 56 -8.00 -1.52 -7.32
C TYR A 56 -7.02 -0.55 -7.96
N ASP A 57 -7.44 0.68 -8.14
CA ASP A 57 -6.51 1.75 -8.48
C ASP A 57 -5.75 2.14 -7.21
N GLU A 58 -4.45 2.29 -7.32
CA GLU A 58 -3.61 2.58 -6.15
C GLU A 58 -2.67 3.74 -6.42
N MET A 59 -2.54 4.62 -5.42
CA MET A 59 -1.54 5.66 -5.41
C MET A 59 -0.63 5.40 -4.21
N ILE A 60 0.68 5.47 -4.42
CA ILE A 60 1.67 5.28 -3.36
C ILE A 60 2.54 6.52 -3.27
N VAL A 61 2.68 7.05 -2.05
CA VAL A 61 3.59 8.16 -1.75
C VAL A 61 4.67 7.63 -0.83
N VAL A 62 5.93 7.76 -1.23
CA VAL A 62 7.04 7.31 -0.39
C VAL A 62 7.32 8.37 0.67
N ILE A 63 7.40 7.95 1.94
CA ILE A 63 7.68 8.82 3.06
C ILE A 63 9.14 8.71 3.48
N GLU A 64 9.66 7.48 3.59
CA GLU A 64 11.04 7.23 3.99
C GLU A 64 11.62 6.07 3.18
N GLY A 65 12.93 6.02 3.07
CA GLY A 65 13.65 4.91 2.48
C GLY A 65 13.57 4.87 0.97
N ARG A 66 13.70 3.68 0.41
CA ARG A 66 13.64 3.49 -1.04
C ARG A 66 12.61 2.42 -1.34
N PHE A 67 11.66 2.79 -2.18
CA PHE A 67 10.62 1.89 -2.63
C PHE A 67 10.83 1.58 -4.10
N ARG A 68 10.63 0.33 -4.47
CA ARG A 68 10.80 -0.10 -5.86
C ARG A 68 9.57 -0.87 -6.29
N LEU A 69 9.04 -0.52 -7.45
CA LEU A 69 7.91 -1.21 -8.05
C LEU A 69 8.34 -1.78 -9.38
N ARG A 70 8.12 -3.06 -9.55
CA ARG A 70 8.36 -3.70 -10.86
C ARG A 70 7.01 -3.95 -11.51
N ALA A 71 6.90 -3.59 -12.79
CA ALA A 71 5.71 -3.82 -13.59
C ALA A 71 6.17 -4.31 -14.96
N GLY A 72 6.01 -5.62 -15.22
CA GLY A 72 6.57 -6.23 -16.41
C GLY A 72 8.09 -6.10 -16.40
N LYS A 73 8.65 -5.51 -17.45
CA LYS A 73 10.09 -5.27 -17.55
C LYS A 73 10.52 -3.90 -17.04
N ASP A 74 9.56 -3.09 -16.61
CA ASP A 74 9.86 -1.75 -16.10
C ASP A 74 10.11 -1.78 -14.60
N VAL A 75 11.06 -0.98 -14.14
CA VAL A 75 11.38 -0.84 -12.73
C VAL A 75 11.31 0.63 -12.36
N PHE A 76 10.47 0.93 -11.37
CA PHE A 76 10.28 2.31 -10.90
C PHE A 76 10.88 2.42 -9.51
N GLU A 77 11.94 3.21 -9.39
CA GLU A 77 12.56 3.46 -8.09
C GLU A 77 12.12 4.81 -7.57
N ALA A 78 11.65 4.83 -6.33
CA ALA A 78 11.07 6.02 -5.73
C ALA A 78 11.66 6.28 -4.36
N GLY A 79 11.91 7.56 -4.08
CA GLY A 79 12.39 8.02 -2.78
C GLY A 79 11.37 8.95 -2.14
N PRO A 80 11.69 9.49 -0.96
CA PRO A 80 10.75 10.32 -0.19
C PRO A 80 10.16 11.45 -1.02
N GLY A 81 8.83 11.56 -1.00
CA GLY A 81 8.09 12.56 -1.75
C GLY A 81 7.67 12.14 -3.15
N ASP A 82 8.20 11.03 -3.66
CA ASP A 82 7.81 10.56 -4.99
C ASP A 82 6.46 9.84 -4.92
N VAL A 83 5.71 9.89 -6.01
CA VAL A 83 4.37 9.32 -6.11
C VAL A 83 4.33 8.34 -7.27
N ILE A 84 3.74 7.16 -7.00
CA ILE A 84 3.55 6.14 -8.03
C ILE A 84 2.05 5.92 -8.21
N TRP A 85 1.61 5.84 -9.46
CA TRP A 85 0.24 5.50 -9.81
C TRP A 85 0.18 4.10 -10.40
N ILE A 86 -0.72 3.26 -9.88
CA ILE A 86 -0.89 1.88 -10.31
C ILE A 86 -2.35 1.66 -10.67
N PRO A 87 -2.68 1.49 -11.96
CA PRO A 87 -4.07 1.20 -12.34
C PRO A 87 -4.45 -0.24 -11.98
N GLU A 88 -5.72 -0.47 -11.73
CA GLU A 88 -6.22 -1.81 -11.39
C GLU A 88 -5.84 -2.82 -12.48
N LYS A 89 -5.72 -4.09 -12.08
CA LYS A 89 -5.38 -5.23 -12.93
C LYS A 89 -3.94 -5.26 -13.41
N THR A 90 -3.09 -4.43 -12.85
CA THR A 90 -1.67 -4.42 -13.18
C THR A 90 -0.93 -5.43 -12.32
N PRO A 91 -0.24 -6.41 -12.93
CA PRO A 91 0.66 -7.29 -12.18
C PRO A 91 1.91 -6.51 -11.79
N ILE A 92 2.25 -6.55 -10.49
CA ILE A 92 3.40 -5.80 -9.98
C ILE A 92 4.17 -6.63 -8.96
N VAL A 93 5.35 -6.13 -8.60
CA VAL A 93 6.13 -6.64 -7.48
C VAL A 93 6.51 -5.43 -6.61
N TYR A 94 6.13 -5.48 -5.33
CA TYR A 94 6.54 -4.47 -4.36
C TYR A 94 7.87 -4.86 -3.75
N GLU A 95 8.84 -3.95 -3.76
CA GLU A 95 10.15 -4.14 -3.14
C GLU A 95 10.56 -2.86 -2.44
N GLY A 96 11.53 -2.96 -1.53
CA GLY A 96 12.04 -1.77 -0.87
C GLY A 96 13.13 -2.06 0.13
N GLU A 97 13.85 -1.00 0.50
CA GLU A 97 14.83 -1.01 1.57
C GLU A 97 14.46 0.07 2.57
N ARG A 98 14.05 -0.35 3.76
CA ARG A 98 13.58 0.53 4.83
C ARG A 98 12.57 1.55 4.34
N ALA A 99 11.67 1.10 3.46
CA ALA A 99 10.71 1.97 2.83
C ALA A 99 9.46 2.09 3.70
N LEU A 100 9.04 3.33 3.94
CA LEU A 100 7.74 3.62 4.53
C LEU A 100 6.95 4.38 3.47
N VAL A 101 5.77 3.86 3.14
CA VAL A 101 4.92 4.46 2.13
C VAL A 101 3.52 4.68 2.68
N CYS A 102 2.83 5.68 2.14
CA CYS A 102 1.40 5.87 2.33
C CYS A 102 0.71 5.45 1.05
N TYR A 103 -0.31 4.61 1.15
CA TYR A 103 -1.08 4.21 -0.01
C TYR A 103 -2.52 4.66 0.12
N ALA A 104 -3.13 4.95 -1.02
CA ALA A 104 -4.56 5.18 -1.13
C ALA A 104 -5.07 4.31 -2.28
N LEU A 105 -6.25 3.72 -2.12
CA LEU A 105 -6.80 2.84 -3.13
C LEU A 105 -8.31 3.05 -3.29
N TYR A 106 -8.82 2.64 -4.45
CA TYR A 106 -10.24 2.67 -4.77
C TYR A 106 -10.55 1.48 -5.70
N PRO A 107 -11.62 0.73 -5.46
CA PRO A 107 -12.61 0.88 -4.40
C PRO A 107 -12.18 0.19 -3.10
N VAL A 108 -12.61 0.74 -1.97
CA VAL A 108 -12.22 0.21 -0.66
C VAL A 108 -12.78 -1.20 -0.41
N ASP A 109 -13.89 -1.54 -1.03
CA ASP A 109 -14.53 -2.85 -0.91
C ASP A 109 -14.09 -3.85 -1.98
N TRP A 110 -12.87 -3.68 -2.49
CA TRP A 110 -12.34 -4.54 -3.57
C TRP A 110 -12.36 -6.03 -3.22
N ARG A 111 -12.17 -6.38 -1.93
CA ARG A 111 -12.21 -7.79 -1.52
C ARG A 111 -13.59 -8.39 -1.76
N GLN A 112 -14.63 -7.69 -1.34
CA GLN A 112 -16.01 -8.13 -1.54
C GLN A 112 -16.36 -8.24 -3.03
N ARG A 113 -15.94 -7.26 -3.81
CA ARG A 113 -16.22 -7.23 -5.25
C ARG A 113 -15.60 -8.41 -5.99
N HIS A 114 -14.52 -8.98 -5.46
CA HIS A 114 -13.82 -10.09 -6.08
C HIS A 114 -14.02 -11.41 -5.31
N GLY A 115 -15.00 -11.47 -4.42
CA GLY A 115 -15.31 -12.67 -3.67
C GLY A 115 -14.26 -13.07 -2.66
N LEU A 116 -13.44 -12.11 -2.21
CA LEU A 116 -12.41 -12.33 -1.19
C LEU A 116 -12.91 -11.81 0.14
N THR A 117 -12.66 -12.54 1.21
CA THR A 117 -13.13 -12.11 2.55
C THR A 117 -12.02 -12.13 3.59
#